data_15bc48e28e2e585c4017736b465545d9
#
_entry.id   15bc48e28e2e585c4017736b465545d9
#
_cell.length_a   1.000
_cell.length_b   1.000
_cell.length_c   1.000
_cell.angle_alpha   90.00
_cell.angle_beta   90.00
_cell.angle_gamma   90.00
#
_symmetry.space_group_name_H-M   'P 1'
#
loop_
_entity.id
_entity.type
_entity.pdbx_description
1 polymer ?
#
loop_
_entity_poly.entity_id
_entity_poly.type
_entity_poly.pdbx_seq_one_letter_code
_entity_poly.pdbx_strand_id
1 'polypeptide(L)'
;SFPTRRSSDLVRKKRQSSLNANATRMRLLTSVLITVMCALLSFAYMIQINNTQSTYETMSEDELVRLINETSTSVQNLEERKSELTSQLNTLKATADKQEAARRIAKQNEETSGILSGRLPAKGQGVVIRITAGSKDSVDASTMFTLIEELRNAGAEVIALNSVRVVTSTYISDAADGTLVSDGVTLETPYVIKAIGDPQSLANAVNIAGGIGSRLKVKYGSKVTVTTQDEVQITEVHESQPNSYAKTVD
;
A
#
# COMPACT_ATOMS: atom_id res chain seq x y z
N SER A 1 40.15 65.51 66.51
CA SER A 1 39.79 64.99 65.23
C SER A 1 39.86 63.48 65.21
N PHE A 2 38.70 62.80 65.14
CA PHE A 2 38.58 61.38 65.05
C PHE A 2 38.17 60.95 63.62
N PRO A 3 38.65 59.84 63.13
CA PRO A 3 38.26 59.32 61.79
C PRO A 3 37.10 58.35 61.88
N THR A 4 36.04 58.65 61.20
CA THR A 4 34.90 57.76 60.90
C THR A 4 35.27 56.78 59.84
N ARG A 5 35.62 55.52 60.20
CA ARG A 5 35.83 54.42 59.22
C ARG A 5 35.35 53.11 59.83
N ARG A 6 34.02 52.91 59.95
CA ARG A 6 33.52 51.59 60.38
C ARG A 6 32.13 51.21 59.90
N SER A 7 31.49 51.91 59.00
CA SER A 7 30.13 51.53 58.51
C SER A 7 30.05 51.00 57.08
N SER A 8 31.09 51.23 56.28
CA SER A 8 31.05 50.80 54.89
C SER A 8 31.42 49.32 54.66
N ASP A 9 32.23 48.72 55.52
CA ASP A 9 32.71 47.34 55.40
C ASP A 9 31.69 46.29 55.75
N LEU A 10 30.81 46.60 56.71
CA LEU A 10 29.74 45.66 57.11
C LEU A 10 28.61 45.53 56.06
N VAL A 11 28.32 46.63 55.40
CA VAL A 11 27.30 46.64 54.36
C VAL A 11 27.79 45.87 53.11
N ARG A 12 29.06 45.99 52.80
CA ARG A 12 29.68 45.29 51.66
C ARG A 12 29.78 43.77 51.89
N LYS A 13 30.10 43.35 53.11
CA LYS A 13 30.18 41.93 53.49
C LYS A 13 28.80 41.25 53.52
N LYS A 14 27.75 41.97 53.95
CA LYS A 14 26.36 41.46 53.96
C LYS A 14 25.78 41.36 52.56
N ARG A 15 26.15 42.25 51.63
CA ARG A 15 25.71 42.22 50.23
C ARG A 15 26.40 41.10 49.41
N GLN A 16 27.65 40.78 49.71
CA GLN A 16 28.37 39.67 49.08
C GLN A 16 27.86 38.31 49.58
N SER A 17 27.50 38.17 50.86
CA SER A 17 26.95 36.91 51.38
C SER A 17 25.54 36.58 50.85
N SER A 18 24.72 37.61 50.57
CA SER A 18 23.39 37.42 50.00
C SER A 18 23.43 37.03 48.51
N LEU A 19 24.40 37.58 47.75
CA LEU A 19 24.59 37.26 46.34
C LEU A 19 25.10 35.82 46.18
N ASN A 20 26.01 35.37 47.05
CA ASN A 20 26.48 33.99 47.02
C ASN A 20 25.40 32.98 47.43
N ALA A 21 24.57 33.32 48.44
CA ALA A 21 23.47 32.46 48.87
C ALA A 21 22.39 32.29 47.76
N ASN A 22 22.10 33.35 47.04
CA ASN A 22 21.16 33.29 45.90
C ASN A 22 21.74 32.54 44.72
N ALA A 23 23.04 32.69 44.43
CA ALA A 23 23.72 31.94 43.35
C ALA A 23 23.79 30.44 43.69
N THR A 24 24.00 30.07 44.97
CA THR A 24 24.01 28.68 45.40
C THR A 24 22.61 28.05 45.33
N ARG A 25 21.57 28.79 45.76
CA ARG A 25 20.17 28.36 45.63
C ARG A 25 19.74 28.18 44.16
N MET A 26 20.18 29.09 43.29
CA MET A 26 19.90 29.01 41.87
C MET A 26 20.59 27.78 41.22
N ARG A 27 21.83 27.50 41.60
CA ARG A 27 22.55 26.28 41.15
C ARG A 27 21.92 25.00 41.68
N LEU A 28 21.42 25.00 42.92
CA LEU A 28 20.68 23.86 43.46
C LEU A 28 19.35 23.65 42.75
N LEU A 29 18.61 24.71 42.47
CA LEU A 29 17.35 24.63 41.74
C LEU A 29 17.56 24.14 40.31
N THR A 30 18.58 24.63 39.60
CA THR A 30 18.92 24.16 38.26
C THR A 30 19.39 22.71 38.26
N SER A 31 20.16 22.29 39.26
CA SER A 31 20.59 20.90 39.42
C SER A 31 19.39 19.95 39.65
N VAL A 32 18.46 20.32 40.50
CA VAL A 32 17.22 19.56 40.77
C VAL A 32 16.34 19.50 39.51
N LEU A 33 16.23 20.61 38.76
CA LEU A 33 15.47 20.64 37.51
C LEU A 33 16.06 19.69 36.48
N ILE A 34 17.39 19.70 36.33
CA ILE A 34 18.09 18.81 35.38
C ILE A 34 17.91 17.35 35.78
N THR A 35 18.03 17.02 37.09
CA THR A 35 17.81 15.64 37.58
C THR A 35 16.39 15.15 37.30
N VAL A 36 15.38 15.99 37.51
CA VAL A 36 13.98 15.66 37.25
C VAL A 36 13.77 15.47 35.74
N MET A 37 14.33 16.34 34.90
CA MET A 37 14.28 16.19 33.43
C MET A 37 14.95 14.89 32.95
N CYS A 38 16.13 14.56 33.51
CA CYS A 38 16.81 13.31 33.19
C CYS A 38 16.00 12.08 33.62
N ALA A 39 15.36 12.15 34.79
CA ALA A 39 14.50 11.07 35.27
C ALA A 39 13.26 10.88 34.39
N LEU A 40 12.63 11.97 33.98
CA LEU A 40 11.50 11.92 33.04
C LEU A 40 11.89 11.37 31.67
N LEU A 41 13.05 11.79 31.13
CA LEU A 41 13.56 11.25 29.88
C LEU A 41 13.91 9.77 29.96
N SER A 42 14.54 9.35 31.07
CA SER A 42 14.84 7.92 31.34
C SER A 42 13.57 7.08 31.45
N PHE A 43 12.54 7.61 32.10
CA PHE A 43 11.25 6.96 32.25
C PHE A 43 10.52 6.86 30.92
N ALA A 44 10.50 7.93 30.12
CA ALA A 44 9.93 7.93 28.78
C ALA A 44 10.67 6.94 27.84
N TYR A 45 11.99 6.89 27.94
CA TYR A 45 12.82 5.94 27.18
C TYR A 45 12.53 4.49 27.58
N MET A 46 12.35 4.23 28.87
CA MET A 46 12.01 2.88 29.36
C MET A 46 10.61 2.45 28.92
N ILE A 47 9.63 3.36 28.93
CA ILE A 47 8.29 3.09 28.37
C ILE A 47 8.38 2.79 26.87
N GLN A 48 9.17 3.56 26.14
CA GLN A 48 9.32 3.38 24.69
C GLN A 48 9.96 2.03 24.35
N ILE A 49 11.00 1.61 25.06
CA ILE A 49 11.63 0.30 24.86
C ILE A 49 10.66 -0.83 25.23
N ASN A 50 10.01 -0.73 26.38
CA ASN A 50 9.09 -1.78 26.86
C ASN A 50 7.87 -1.90 25.94
N ASN A 51 7.34 -0.79 25.43
CA ASN A 51 6.21 -0.79 24.50
C ASN A 51 6.63 -1.27 23.10
N THR A 52 7.88 -0.98 22.68
CA THR A 52 8.42 -1.44 21.41
C THR A 52 8.66 -2.95 21.44
N GLN A 53 9.23 -3.50 22.53
CA GLN A 53 9.43 -4.94 22.66
C GLN A 53 8.10 -5.72 22.65
N SER A 54 7.09 -5.25 23.39
CA SER A 54 5.77 -5.87 23.41
C SER A 54 5.07 -5.83 22.04
N THR A 55 5.26 -4.74 21.29
CA THR A 55 4.69 -4.61 19.93
C THR A 55 5.41 -5.51 18.92
N TYR A 56 6.72 -5.66 19.04
CA TYR A 56 7.48 -6.54 18.14
C TYR A 56 7.24 -8.03 18.43
N GLU A 57 7.05 -8.43 19.67
CA GLU A 57 6.72 -9.82 20.02
C GLU A 57 5.34 -10.23 19.52
N THR A 58 4.33 -9.37 19.65
CA THR A 58 2.97 -9.65 19.16
C THR A 58 2.83 -9.51 17.63
N MET A 59 3.51 -8.54 17.01
CA MET A 59 3.53 -8.42 15.55
C MET A 59 4.30 -9.55 14.88
N SER A 60 5.37 -10.05 15.50
CA SER A 60 6.18 -11.15 14.98
C SER A 60 5.41 -12.47 14.93
N GLU A 61 4.59 -12.79 15.93
CA GLU A 61 3.78 -14.02 15.93
C GLU A 61 2.64 -13.96 14.92
N ASP A 62 1.90 -12.88 14.87
CA ASP A 62 0.79 -12.71 13.90
C ASP A 62 1.30 -12.61 12.46
N GLU A 63 2.42 -11.95 12.23
CA GLU A 63 3.04 -11.85 10.92
C GLU A 63 3.63 -13.18 10.47
N LEU A 64 4.24 -13.94 11.37
CA LEU A 64 4.73 -15.27 11.11
C LEU A 64 3.62 -16.27 10.79
N VAL A 65 2.52 -16.24 11.55
CA VAL A 65 1.32 -17.05 11.31
C VAL A 65 0.67 -16.68 9.97
N ARG A 66 0.60 -15.40 9.64
CA ARG A 66 0.11 -14.92 8.35
C ARG A 66 1.00 -15.38 7.20
N LEU A 67 2.32 -15.24 7.33
CA LEU A 67 3.28 -15.70 6.32
C LEU A 67 3.22 -17.23 6.14
N ILE A 68 3.09 -17.99 7.23
CA ILE A 68 2.93 -19.44 7.18
C ILE A 68 1.63 -19.81 6.47
N ASN A 69 0.53 -19.14 6.77
CA ASN A 69 -0.75 -19.37 6.09
C ASN A 69 -0.70 -19.00 4.61
N GLU A 70 -0.10 -17.86 4.27
CA GLU A 70 0.07 -17.40 2.89
C GLU A 70 1.01 -18.34 2.11
N THR A 71 2.12 -18.75 2.72
CA THR A 71 3.05 -19.71 2.13
C THR A 71 2.40 -21.08 1.99
N SER A 72 1.64 -21.52 2.99
CA SER A 72 0.89 -22.80 2.96
C SER A 72 -0.15 -22.80 1.85
N THR A 73 -0.92 -21.71 1.71
CA THR A 73 -1.90 -21.55 0.62
C THR A 73 -1.21 -21.51 -0.74
N SER A 74 -0.06 -20.83 -0.84
CA SER A 74 0.73 -20.78 -2.07
C SER A 74 1.31 -22.15 -2.43
N VAL A 75 1.80 -22.89 -1.46
CA VAL A 75 2.29 -24.26 -1.66
C VAL A 75 1.14 -25.19 -2.10
N GLN A 76 -0.02 -25.08 -1.47
CA GLN A 76 -1.20 -25.87 -1.81
C GLN A 76 -1.68 -25.59 -3.25
N ASN A 77 -1.75 -24.31 -3.64
CA ASN A 77 -2.07 -23.92 -5.01
C ASN A 77 -1.01 -24.40 -6.02
N LEU A 78 0.26 -24.42 -5.63
CA LEU A 78 1.34 -24.95 -6.47
C LEU A 78 1.29 -26.48 -6.60
N GLU A 79 0.90 -27.20 -5.55
CA GLU A 79 0.72 -28.65 -5.59
C GLU A 79 -0.48 -29.06 -6.43
N GLU A 80 -1.61 -28.35 -6.32
CA GLU A 80 -2.78 -28.53 -7.18
C GLU A 80 -2.43 -28.27 -8.65
N ARG A 81 -1.71 -27.20 -8.92
CA ARG A 81 -1.27 -26.85 -10.28
C ARG A 81 -0.26 -27.87 -10.83
N LYS A 82 0.64 -28.38 -9.98
CA LYS A 82 1.56 -29.48 -10.36
C LYS A 82 0.81 -30.78 -10.64
N SER A 83 -0.19 -31.13 -9.84
CA SER A 83 -1.04 -32.31 -10.04
C SER A 83 -1.84 -32.20 -11.35
N GLU A 84 -2.43 -31.03 -11.60
CA GLU A 84 -3.15 -30.74 -12.84
C GLU A 84 -2.23 -30.87 -14.08
N LEU A 85 -1.05 -30.24 -14.04
CA LEU A 85 -0.06 -30.33 -15.12
C LEU A 85 0.44 -31.76 -15.33
N THR A 86 0.60 -32.55 -14.26
CA THR A 86 0.99 -33.95 -14.34
C THR A 86 -0.12 -34.80 -14.95
N SER A 87 -1.37 -34.55 -14.61
CA SER A 87 -2.56 -35.17 -15.22
C SER A 87 -2.67 -34.86 -16.70
N GLN A 88 -2.47 -33.58 -17.07
CA GLN A 88 -2.44 -33.15 -18.47
C GLN A 88 -1.32 -33.84 -19.26
N LEU A 89 -0.12 -33.97 -18.66
CA LEU A 89 0.99 -34.72 -19.25
C LEU A 89 0.69 -36.20 -19.43
N ASN A 90 0.04 -36.83 -18.47
CA ASN A 90 -0.35 -38.23 -18.55
C ASN A 90 -1.45 -38.49 -19.59
N THR A 91 -2.40 -37.54 -19.72
CA THR A 91 -3.44 -37.57 -20.76
C THR A 91 -2.81 -37.42 -22.15
N LEU A 92 -1.80 -36.56 -22.31
CA LEU A 92 -1.02 -36.40 -23.54
C LEU A 92 -0.27 -37.68 -23.92
N LYS A 93 0.27 -38.41 -22.94
CA LYS A 93 0.98 -39.68 -23.16
C LYS A 93 0.04 -40.84 -23.54
N ALA A 94 -1.20 -40.78 -23.05
CA ALA A 94 -2.21 -41.81 -23.27
C ALA A 94 -2.95 -41.72 -24.61
N THR A 95 -2.94 -40.54 -25.22
CA THR A 95 -3.70 -40.33 -26.45
C THR A 95 -2.82 -40.50 -27.71
N ALA A 96 -3.28 -41.30 -28.66
CA ALA A 96 -2.57 -41.55 -29.93
C ALA A 96 -2.41 -40.25 -30.78
N ASP A 97 -3.17 -39.18 -30.46
CA ASP A 97 -3.14 -37.87 -31.10
C ASP A 97 -2.39 -36.81 -30.27
N LYS A 98 -1.14 -37.13 -29.96
CA LYS A 98 -0.25 -36.25 -29.17
C LYS A 98 -0.14 -34.83 -29.74
N GLN A 99 -0.26 -34.69 -31.06
CA GLN A 99 -0.06 -33.41 -31.72
C GLN A 99 -1.28 -32.48 -31.60
N GLU A 100 -2.50 -33.03 -31.62
CA GLU A 100 -3.71 -32.23 -31.42
C GLU A 100 -3.89 -31.77 -29.99
N ALA A 101 -3.61 -32.65 -29.01
CA ALA A 101 -3.63 -32.31 -27.61
C ALA A 101 -2.56 -31.27 -27.25
N ALA A 102 -1.34 -31.39 -27.81
CA ALA A 102 -0.29 -30.38 -27.64
C ALA A 102 -0.69 -29.02 -28.23
N ARG A 103 -1.34 -29.02 -29.41
CA ARG A 103 -1.86 -27.78 -30.01
C ARG A 103 -2.95 -27.14 -29.19
N ARG A 104 -3.87 -27.93 -28.60
CA ARG A 104 -4.91 -27.38 -27.71
C ARG A 104 -4.32 -26.76 -26.46
N ILE A 105 -3.39 -27.45 -25.81
CA ILE A 105 -2.71 -26.94 -24.61
C ILE A 105 -1.90 -25.69 -24.95
N ALA A 106 -1.15 -25.69 -26.04
CA ALA A 106 -0.42 -24.51 -26.50
C ALA A 106 -1.33 -23.32 -26.74
N LYS A 107 -2.47 -23.55 -27.41
CA LYS A 107 -3.48 -22.51 -27.65
C LYS A 107 -4.09 -21.98 -26.33
N GLN A 108 -4.46 -22.86 -25.43
CA GLN A 108 -5.00 -22.49 -24.10
C GLN A 108 -3.97 -21.72 -23.27
N ASN A 109 -2.71 -22.14 -23.31
CA ASN A 109 -1.63 -21.43 -22.65
C ASN A 109 -1.37 -20.06 -23.27
N GLU A 110 -1.43 -19.96 -24.60
CA GLU A 110 -1.30 -18.70 -25.32
C GLU A 110 -2.44 -17.73 -24.96
N GLU A 111 -3.69 -18.22 -24.96
CA GLU A 111 -4.86 -17.44 -24.56
C GLU A 111 -4.74 -16.97 -23.10
N THR A 112 -4.44 -17.87 -22.18
CA THR A 112 -4.28 -17.54 -20.75
C THR A 112 -3.12 -16.56 -20.53
N SER A 113 -1.97 -16.83 -21.13
CA SER A 113 -0.81 -15.95 -21.05
C SER A 113 -1.07 -14.60 -21.73
N GLY A 114 -1.82 -14.59 -22.82
CA GLY A 114 -2.22 -13.39 -23.53
C GLY A 114 -3.16 -12.50 -22.68
N ILE A 115 -4.11 -13.11 -21.97
CA ILE A 115 -5.01 -12.40 -21.04
C ILE A 115 -4.22 -11.85 -19.85
N LEU A 116 -3.39 -12.67 -19.21
CA LEU A 116 -2.58 -12.26 -18.05
C LEU A 116 -1.59 -11.14 -18.38
N SER A 117 -0.94 -11.21 -19.54
CA SER A 117 -0.01 -10.17 -20.01
C SER A 117 -0.71 -8.93 -20.56
N GLY A 118 -2.04 -8.95 -20.67
CA GLY A 118 -2.82 -7.85 -21.23
C GLY A 118 -2.83 -7.78 -22.77
N ARG A 119 -2.18 -8.72 -23.46
CA ARG A 119 -2.12 -8.72 -24.95
C ARG A 119 -3.43 -9.10 -25.63
N LEU A 120 -4.28 -9.84 -24.93
CA LEU A 120 -5.58 -10.25 -25.43
C LEU A 120 -6.73 -9.56 -24.67
N PRO A 121 -7.81 -9.22 -25.38
CA PRO A 121 -9.04 -8.76 -24.74
C PRO A 121 -9.62 -9.88 -23.87
N ALA A 122 -10.42 -9.50 -22.89
CA ALA A 122 -11.06 -10.44 -21.98
C ALA A 122 -12.52 -10.07 -21.74
N LYS A 123 -13.34 -11.07 -21.44
CA LYS A 123 -14.71 -10.89 -20.99
C LYS A 123 -15.05 -11.86 -19.87
N GLY A 124 -15.91 -11.44 -18.95
CA GLY A 124 -16.35 -12.25 -17.83
C GLY A 124 -17.27 -11.46 -16.91
N GLN A 125 -17.79 -12.11 -15.91
CA GLN A 125 -18.54 -11.41 -14.87
C GLN A 125 -17.64 -10.44 -14.10
N GLY A 126 -18.21 -9.37 -13.54
CA GLY A 126 -17.41 -8.41 -12.82
C GLY A 126 -18.14 -7.13 -12.45
N VAL A 127 -17.38 -6.04 -12.34
CA VAL A 127 -17.92 -4.73 -11.98
C VAL A 127 -17.43 -3.63 -12.94
N VAL A 128 -18.28 -2.62 -13.08
CA VAL A 128 -17.92 -1.33 -13.68
C VAL A 128 -18.04 -0.27 -12.60
N ILE A 129 -16.93 0.38 -12.29
CA ILE A 129 -16.84 1.44 -11.31
C ILE A 129 -16.69 2.76 -12.05
N ARG A 130 -17.55 3.72 -11.73
CA ARG A 130 -17.52 5.07 -12.30
C ARG A 130 -17.27 6.08 -11.21
N ILE A 131 -16.23 6.88 -11.37
CA ILE A 131 -15.80 7.93 -10.43
C ILE A 131 -15.87 9.27 -11.15
N THR A 132 -16.73 10.18 -10.68
CA THR A 132 -16.81 11.53 -11.24
C THR A 132 -15.65 12.39 -10.76
N ALA A 133 -15.45 13.52 -11.41
CA ALA A 133 -14.56 14.56 -10.90
C ALA A 133 -14.91 14.90 -9.44
N GLY A 134 -13.89 15.13 -8.64
CA GLY A 134 -14.06 15.55 -7.26
C GLY A 134 -14.60 16.98 -7.18
N SER A 135 -15.49 17.26 -6.23
CA SER A 135 -15.97 18.61 -5.96
C SER A 135 -15.07 19.37 -5.00
N LYS A 136 -14.16 18.68 -4.31
CA LYS A 136 -13.25 19.25 -3.31
C LYS A 136 -11.82 19.30 -3.84
N ASP A 137 -11.37 18.20 -4.45
CA ASP A 137 -10.00 18.05 -4.92
C ASP A 137 -9.96 17.03 -6.07
N SER A 138 -8.88 17.00 -6.84
CA SER A 138 -8.61 16.01 -7.87
C SER A 138 -8.18 14.69 -7.21
N VAL A 139 -8.65 13.57 -7.77
CA VAL A 139 -8.20 12.23 -7.32
C VAL A 139 -6.73 12.06 -7.68
N ASP A 140 -5.89 11.74 -6.70
CA ASP A 140 -4.45 11.55 -6.90
C ASP A 140 -4.10 10.12 -7.35
N ALA A 141 -2.90 9.97 -7.91
CA ALA A 141 -2.36 8.70 -8.42
C ALA A 141 -2.29 7.62 -7.33
N SER A 142 -1.91 7.99 -6.11
CA SER A 142 -1.81 7.07 -4.97
C SER A 142 -3.17 6.47 -4.61
N THR A 143 -4.23 7.29 -4.64
CA THR A 143 -5.59 6.83 -4.35
C THR A 143 -6.13 5.94 -5.46
N MET A 144 -5.85 6.27 -6.73
CA MET A 144 -6.23 5.44 -7.86
C MET A 144 -5.48 4.11 -7.84
N PHE A 145 -4.19 4.12 -7.54
CA PHE A 145 -3.38 2.91 -7.37
C PHE A 145 -3.93 2.03 -6.25
N THR A 146 -4.25 2.63 -5.09
CA THR A 146 -4.87 1.90 -3.96
C THR A 146 -6.18 1.22 -4.38
N LEU A 147 -7.02 1.88 -5.19
CA LEU A 147 -8.26 1.27 -5.69
C LEU A 147 -7.96 0.04 -6.56
N ILE A 148 -6.95 0.11 -7.43
CA ILE A 148 -6.55 -1.04 -8.25
C ILE A 148 -6.05 -2.19 -7.38
N GLU A 149 -5.23 -1.90 -6.36
CA GLU A 149 -4.73 -2.93 -5.44
C GLU A 149 -5.87 -3.56 -4.61
N GLU A 150 -6.86 -2.78 -4.17
CA GLU A 150 -8.03 -3.34 -3.49
C GLU A 150 -8.84 -4.27 -4.40
N LEU A 151 -8.97 -3.94 -5.69
CA LEU A 151 -9.61 -4.83 -6.65
C LEU A 151 -8.79 -6.10 -6.89
N ARG A 152 -7.47 -6.01 -6.97
CA ARG A 152 -6.58 -7.18 -7.08
C ARG A 152 -6.69 -8.07 -5.84
N ASN A 153 -6.67 -7.49 -4.66
CA ASN A 153 -6.85 -8.20 -3.39
C ASN A 153 -8.21 -8.89 -3.30
N ALA A 154 -9.24 -8.31 -3.92
CA ALA A 154 -10.58 -8.88 -4.01
C ALA A 154 -10.73 -9.95 -5.11
N GLY A 155 -9.64 -10.31 -5.80
CA GLY A 155 -9.62 -11.36 -6.82
C GLY A 155 -9.95 -10.87 -8.23
N ALA A 156 -9.70 -9.61 -8.57
CA ALA A 156 -9.80 -9.16 -9.95
C ALA A 156 -8.74 -9.84 -10.83
N GLU A 157 -9.19 -10.53 -11.87
CA GLU A 157 -8.34 -11.22 -12.83
C GLU A 157 -7.85 -10.29 -13.94
N VAL A 158 -8.71 -9.37 -14.36
CA VAL A 158 -8.44 -8.40 -15.42
C VAL A 158 -9.03 -7.05 -15.02
N ILE A 159 -8.22 -6.00 -15.18
CA ILE A 159 -8.63 -4.63 -14.88
C ILE A 159 -8.29 -3.72 -16.07
N ALA A 160 -9.18 -2.77 -16.35
CA ALA A 160 -8.90 -1.63 -17.23
C ALA A 160 -9.32 -0.33 -16.55
N LEU A 161 -8.55 0.72 -16.75
CA LEU A 161 -8.80 2.08 -16.27
C LEU A 161 -8.93 3.00 -17.48
N ASN A 162 -10.13 3.49 -17.74
CA ASN A 162 -10.49 4.21 -18.95
C ASN A 162 -10.09 3.40 -20.21
N SER A 163 -9.13 3.89 -20.96
CA SER A 163 -8.59 3.22 -22.16
C SER A 163 -7.33 2.40 -21.91
N VAL A 164 -6.86 2.29 -20.66
CA VAL A 164 -5.61 1.63 -20.33
C VAL A 164 -5.88 0.26 -19.72
N ARG A 165 -5.29 -0.81 -20.30
CA ARG A 165 -5.25 -2.14 -19.70
C ARG A 165 -4.26 -2.15 -18.53
N VAL A 166 -4.74 -2.46 -17.35
CA VAL A 166 -3.89 -2.55 -16.16
C VAL A 166 -3.18 -3.89 -16.11
N VAL A 167 -1.86 -3.86 -16.14
CA VAL A 167 -0.95 -5.01 -16.01
C VAL A 167 0.05 -4.77 -14.88
N THR A 168 0.95 -5.71 -14.65
CA THR A 168 1.96 -5.59 -13.57
C THR A 168 2.95 -4.44 -13.76
N SER A 169 3.21 -4.04 -15.00
CA SER A 169 4.09 -2.93 -15.35
C SER A 169 3.38 -1.57 -15.41
N THR A 170 2.05 -1.55 -15.31
CA THR A 170 1.28 -0.30 -15.37
C THR A 170 1.62 0.60 -14.21
N TYR A 171 1.96 1.84 -14.53
CA TYR A 171 2.19 2.90 -13.55
C TYR A 171 1.13 3.99 -13.67
N ILE A 172 0.83 4.62 -12.53
CA ILE A 172 -0.06 5.77 -12.45
C ILE A 172 0.71 6.91 -11.79
N SER A 173 0.64 8.08 -12.36
CA SER A 173 1.31 9.28 -11.86
C SER A 173 0.42 10.50 -11.95
N ASP A 174 0.73 11.50 -11.15
CA ASP A 174 0.12 12.83 -11.24
C ASP A 174 0.95 13.69 -12.19
N ALA A 175 0.33 14.30 -13.19
CA ALA A 175 0.95 15.32 -14.01
C ALA A 175 1.08 16.65 -13.24
N ALA A 176 1.87 17.58 -13.77
CA ALA A 176 2.13 18.87 -13.12
C ALA A 176 0.86 19.73 -12.93
N ASP A 177 -0.16 19.52 -13.72
CA ASP A 177 -1.47 20.17 -13.66
C ASP A 177 -2.48 19.42 -12.76
N GLY A 178 -2.07 18.32 -12.11
CA GLY A 178 -2.91 17.50 -11.25
C GLY A 178 -3.81 16.52 -12.01
N THR A 179 -3.63 16.33 -13.32
CA THR A 179 -4.32 15.29 -14.07
C THR A 179 -3.64 13.92 -13.85
N LEU A 180 -4.45 12.85 -13.83
CA LEU A 180 -3.93 11.50 -13.74
C LEU A 180 -3.40 11.02 -15.09
N VAL A 181 -2.26 10.36 -15.06
CA VAL A 181 -1.63 9.71 -16.22
C VAL A 181 -1.39 8.24 -15.89
N SER A 182 -1.78 7.34 -16.79
CA SER A 182 -1.48 5.91 -16.68
C SER A 182 -0.77 5.43 -17.95
N ASP A 183 0.40 4.81 -17.80
CA ASP A 183 1.25 4.36 -18.93
C ASP A 183 1.45 5.43 -20.01
N GLY A 184 1.58 6.70 -19.60
CA GLY A 184 1.73 7.84 -20.52
C GLY A 184 0.42 8.36 -21.13
N VAL A 185 -0.72 7.73 -20.83
CA VAL A 185 -2.05 8.16 -21.30
C VAL A 185 -2.70 9.03 -20.24
N THR A 186 -3.11 10.24 -20.62
CA THR A 186 -3.88 11.14 -19.74
C THR A 186 -5.28 10.59 -19.53
N LEU A 187 -5.69 10.49 -18.28
CA LEU A 187 -6.99 9.99 -17.88
C LEU A 187 -7.96 11.13 -17.66
N GLU A 188 -9.08 11.09 -18.33
CA GLU A 188 -10.15 12.07 -18.19
C GLU A 188 -11.26 11.56 -17.27
N THR A 189 -11.90 12.47 -16.57
CA THR A 189 -13.10 12.17 -15.78
C THR A 189 -14.36 12.12 -16.66
N PRO A 190 -15.33 11.24 -16.37
CA PRO A 190 -15.33 10.29 -15.26
C PRO A 190 -14.33 9.15 -15.46
N TYR A 191 -13.61 8.79 -14.39
CA TYR A 191 -12.79 7.59 -14.42
C TYR A 191 -13.69 6.37 -14.43
N VAL A 192 -13.46 5.49 -15.40
CA VAL A 192 -14.22 4.25 -15.58
C VAL A 192 -13.26 3.08 -15.38
N ILE A 193 -13.47 2.35 -14.31
CA ILE A 193 -12.69 1.14 -14.02
C ILE A 193 -13.59 -0.06 -14.32
N LYS A 194 -13.12 -0.94 -15.19
CA LYS A 194 -13.72 -2.24 -15.47
C LYS A 194 -12.88 -3.30 -14.80
N ALA A 195 -13.50 -4.21 -14.06
CA ALA A 195 -12.80 -5.33 -13.43
C ALA A 195 -13.59 -6.62 -13.64
N ILE A 196 -12.90 -7.67 -14.09
CA ILE A 196 -13.43 -9.02 -14.24
C ILE A 196 -13.01 -9.84 -13.02
N GLY A 197 -13.95 -10.55 -12.41
CA GLY A 197 -13.79 -11.35 -11.20
C GLY A 197 -15.13 -11.58 -10.53
N ASP A 198 -15.15 -12.07 -9.28
CA ASP A 198 -16.41 -12.23 -8.55
C ASP A 198 -17.07 -10.88 -8.27
N PRO A 199 -18.27 -10.61 -8.85
CA PRO A 199 -18.88 -9.28 -8.79
C PRO A 199 -19.16 -8.80 -7.36
N GLN A 200 -19.49 -9.73 -6.47
CA GLN A 200 -19.84 -9.40 -5.09
C GLN A 200 -18.59 -9.01 -4.28
N SER A 201 -17.51 -9.79 -4.41
CA SER A 201 -16.24 -9.52 -3.76
C SER A 201 -15.66 -8.19 -4.23
N LEU A 202 -15.66 -7.94 -5.55
CA LEU A 202 -15.17 -6.70 -6.13
C LEU A 202 -15.99 -5.48 -5.69
N ALA A 203 -17.33 -5.59 -5.68
CA ALA A 203 -18.20 -4.52 -5.22
C ALA A 203 -18.01 -4.24 -3.72
N ASN A 204 -17.85 -5.26 -2.90
CA ASN A 204 -17.60 -5.13 -1.48
C ASN A 204 -16.27 -4.45 -1.17
N ALA A 205 -15.20 -4.78 -1.90
CA ALA A 205 -13.88 -4.15 -1.73
C ALA A 205 -13.93 -2.62 -1.91
N VAL A 206 -14.72 -2.15 -2.87
CA VAL A 206 -14.90 -0.71 -3.09
C VAL A 206 -15.83 -0.08 -2.06
N ASN A 207 -16.90 -0.77 -1.66
CA ASN A 207 -17.96 -0.21 -0.83
C ASN A 207 -17.74 -0.38 0.69
N ILE A 208 -16.67 -1.06 1.11
CA ILE A 208 -16.38 -1.26 2.53
C ILE A 208 -16.30 0.07 3.28
N ALA A 209 -16.92 0.13 4.46
CA ALA A 209 -16.92 1.34 5.27
C ALA A 209 -15.48 1.74 5.70
N GLY A 210 -15.12 3.00 5.47
CA GLY A 210 -13.75 3.48 5.71
C GLY A 210 -12.71 3.10 4.65
N GLY A 211 -13.08 2.27 3.67
CA GLY A 211 -12.22 1.85 2.56
C GLY A 211 -12.06 2.91 1.47
N ILE A 212 -11.55 2.45 0.33
CA ILE A 212 -11.18 3.34 -0.79
C ILE A 212 -12.36 4.12 -1.34
N GLY A 213 -13.55 3.51 -1.46
CA GLY A 213 -14.76 4.20 -1.92
C GLY A 213 -15.21 5.31 -0.97
N SER A 214 -15.06 5.11 0.34
CA SER A 214 -15.31 6.14 1.36
C SER A 214 -14.31 7.29 1.24
N ARG A 215 -13.03 6.98 1.03
CA ARG A 215 -11.98 7.98 0.82
C ARG A 215 -12.27 8.85 -0.41
N LEU A 216 -12.63 8.27 -1.54
CA LEU A 216 -13.01 8.97 -2.76
C LEU A 216 -14.18 9.92 -2.56
N LYS A 217 -15.19 9.49 -1.80
CA LYS A 217 -16.37 10.33 -1.48
C LYS A 217 -16.04 11.46 -0.51
N VAL A 218 -15.31 11.16 0.57
CA VAL A 218 -15.10 12.12 1.68
C VAL A 218 -13.95 13.09 1.37
N LYS A 219 -12.79 12.59 0.95
CA LYS A 219 -11.61 13.42 0.68
C LYS A 219 -11.80 14.25 -0.59
N TYR A 220 -12.22 13.61 -1.69
CA TYR A 220 -12.27 14.27 -3.00
C TYR A 220 -13.66 14.82 -3.35
N GLY A 221 -14.71 14.38 -2.67
CA GLY A 221 -16.07 14.75 -3.01
C GLY A 221 -16.56 14.12 -4.32
N SER A 222 -15.95 13.02 -4.75
CA SER A 222 -16.31 12.28 -5.96
C SER A 222 -17.57 11.45 -5.73
N LYS A 223 -18.40 11.30 -6.75
CA LYS A 223 -19.47 10.30 -6.75
C LYS A 223 -18.90 9.01 -7.29
N VAL A 224 -18.95 7.96 -6.47
CA VAL A 224 -18.52 6.60 -6.81
C VAL A 224 -19.75 5.73 -7.00
N THR A 225 -19.89 5.15 -8.19
CA THR A 225 -20.95 4.20 -8.54
C THR A 225 -20.31 2.88 -8.92
N VAL A 226 -20.74 1.80 -8.29
CA VAL A 226 -20.29 0.44 -8.60
C VAL A 226 -21.49 -0.32 -9.15
N THR A 227 -21.34 -0.87 -10.35
CA THR A 227 -22.36 -1.67 -11.02
C THR A 227 -21.81 -3.06 -11.30
N THR A 228 -22.48 -4.07 -10.78
CA THR A 228 -22.17 -5.48 -11.08
C THR A 228 -22.75 -5.85 -12.45
N GLN A 229 -22.04 -6.67 -13.20
CA GLN A 229 -22.44 -7.14 -14.53
C GLN A 229 -22.09 -8.62 -14.69
N ASP A 230 -22.96 -9.38 -15.33
CA ASP A 230 -22.71 -10.77 -15.68
C ASP A 230 -21.69 -10.90 -16.81
N GLU A 231 -21.56 -9.89 -17.65
CA GLU A 231 -20.54 -9.80 -18.68
C GLU A 231 -19.95 -8.38 -18.75
N VAL A 232 -18.72 -8.24 -18.28
CA VAL A 232 -17.86 -7.07 -18.49
C VAL A 232 -16.92 -7.38 -19.64
N GLN A 233 -16.85 -6.50 -20.64
CA GLN A 233 -15.92 -6.63 -21.75
C GLN A 233 -14.78 -5.62 -21.57
N ILE A 234 -13.55 -6.12 -21.59
CA ILE A 234 -12.31 -5.35 -21.54
C ILE A 234 -11.59 -5.59 -22.87
N THR A 235 -11.77 -4.66 -23.79
CA THR A 235 -11.16 -4.69 -25.13
C THR A 235 -9.81 -4.00 -25.17
N GLU A 236 -9.50 -3.25 -24.13
CA GLU A 236 -8.23 -2.57 -23.92
C GLU A 236 -7.11 -3.62 -23.83
N VAL A 237 -6.06 -3.43 -24.61
CA VAL A 237 -4.89 -4.30 -24.64
C VAL A 237 -3.63 -3.50 -24.30
N HIS A 238 -2.66 -4.19 -23.74
CA HIS A 238 -1.34 -3.64 -23.43
C HIS A 238 -0.32 -4.17 -24.46
N GLU A 239 0.37 -3.26 -25.12
CA GLU A 239 1.48 -3.61 -26.01
C GLU A 239 2.72 -3.89 -25.15
N SER A 240 3.06 -5.17 -24.96
CA SER A 240 4.28 -5.51 -24.23
C SER A 240 5.50 -5.26 -25.13
N GLN A 241 6.47 -4.53 -24.61
CA GLN A 241 7.76 -4.42 -25.27
C GLN A 241 8.55 -5.74 -25.16
N PRO A 242 9.25 -6.17 -26.19
CA PRO A 242 10.05 -7.39 -26.13
C PRO A 242 11.21 -7.21 -25.12
N ASN A 243 11.50 -8.28 -24.39
CA ASN A 243 12.63 -8.28 -23.47
C ASN A 243 13.95 -8.17 -24.25
N SER A 244 14.73 -7.12 -23.99
CA SER A 244 16.01 -6.90 -24.67
C SER A 244 17.16 -7.72 -24.05
N TYR A 245 17.05 -8.07 -22.79
CA TYR A 245 18.13 -8.70 -22.01
C TYR A 245 17.75 -10.08 -21.46
N ALA A 246 16.50 -10.28 -21.07
CA ALA A 246 16.05 -11.54 -20.48
C ALA A 246 15.83 -12.60 -21.57
N LYS A 247 16.39 -13.82 -21.35
CA LYS A 247 16.19 -15.00 -22.19
C LYS A 247 15.70 -16.14 -21.29
N THR A 248 14.93 -17.07 -21.87
CA THR A 248 14.58 -18.31 -21.18
C THR A 248 15.83 -19.15 -20.92
N VAL A 249 15.85 -19.82 -19.79
CA VAL A 249 16.85 -20.85 -19.46
C VAL A 249 16.31 -22.19 -19.97
N ASP A 250 17.08 -22.91 -20.78
CA ASP A 250 16.77 -24.25 -21.29
C ASP A 250 16.89 -25.30 -20.20
#